data_fc6568788b82b06722039164063c0bd9
#
_entry.id   fc6568788b82b06722039164063c0bd9
#
_cell.length_a   1.000
_cell.length_b   1.000
_cell.length_c   1.000
_cell.angle_alpha   90.00
_cell.angle_beta   90.00
_cell.angle_gamma   90.00
#
_symmetry.space_group_name_H-M   'P 1'
#
loop_
_entity.id
_entity.type
_entity.pdbx_description
1 polymer ?
#
loop_
_entity_poly.entity_id
_entity_poly.type
_entity_poly.pdbx_seq_one_letter_code
_entity_poly.pdbx_strand_id
1 'polypeptide(L)'
;MKLMRLVPIYQEPKTSKKHPEHKIHPYLPKDLVITRPNQVWCTDITYIPMRRGFLYLVAVMDWYSRKVLSWRLSNTMDAGFCIEALKEAMAKFGTPEIFNTDQGSQFTSADFTAVLLDAKVKISMDGRGRWIDNRMIERLWRSLKDECIYLNAFETRSETRKGIGAWITCYNEKRPHSSHGLMTPTEAYEPPRTNLKIAA
;
A
#
# COMPACT_ATOMS: atom_id res chain seq x y z
N MET A 1 34.50 -0.36 -25.04
CA MET A 1 34.71 -0.09 -23.62
C MET A 1 35.83 -0.90 -22.97
N LYS A 2 36.13 -2.16 -23.36
CA LYS A 2 37.29 -2.89 -22.82
C LYS A 2 38.65 -2.24 -23.07
N LEU A 3 38.82 -1.56 -24.20
CA LEU A 3 40.08 -0.88 -24.54
C LEU A 3 40.36 0.40 -23.73
N MET A 4 39.33 1.04 -23.19
CA MET A 4 39.45 2.31 -22.43
C MET A 4 39.47 2.09 -20.91
N ARG A 5 39.41 0.85 -20.42
CA ARG A 5 39.29 0.49 -18.99
C ARG A 5 38.17 1.28 -18.25
N LEU A 6 37.12 1.71 -18.96
CA LEU A 6 36.00 2.37 -18.35
C LEU A 6 35.06 1.34 -17.72
N VAL A 7 35.00 1.36 -16.41
CA VAL A 7 34.04 0.57 -15.64
C VAL A 7 32.85 1.49 -15.35
N PRO A 8 31.65 1.19 -15.85
CA PRO A 8 30.47 1.97 -15.49
C PRO A 8 30.21 1.85 -13.99
N ILE A 9 29.94 2.96 -13.34
CA ILE A 9 29.54 2.96 -11.93
C ILE A 9 28.08 2.49 -11.90
N TYR A 10 27.91 1.18 -11.69
CA TYR A 10 26.60 0.61 -11.37
C TYR A 10 26.45 0.55 -9.86
N GLN A 11 25.29 0.95 -9.39
CA GLN A 11 24.87 0.62 -8.04
C GLN A 11 24.70 -0.91 -7.99
N GLU A 12 25.49 -1.60 -7.16
CA GLU A 12 25.36 -3.05 -7.03
C GLU A 12 23.93 -3.41 -6.58
N PRO A 13 23.32 -4.49 -7.13
CA PRO A 13 21.91 -4.82 -6.88
C PRO A 13 21.60 -5.31 -5.44
N LYS A 14 22.55 -5.19 -4.51
CA LYS A 14 22.39 -5.58 -3.10
C LYS A 14 22.51 -4.37 -2.18
N THR A 15 21.51 -3.50 -2.17
CA THR A 15 21.49 -2.29 -1.34
C THR A 15 21.00 -2.54 0.09
N SER A 16 20.42 -3.69 0.42
CA SER A 16 19.98 -4.04 1.78
C SER A 16 20.57 -5.36 2.24
N LYS A 17 21.36 -5.33 3.33
CA LYS A 17 21.74 -6.54 4.06
C LYS A 17 20.53 -7.03 4.84
N LYS A 18 20.14 -8.30 4.70
CA LYS A 18 19.10 -8.91 5.53
C LYS A 18 19.54 -8.88 6.99
N HIS A 19 18.70 -8.35 7.88
CA HIS A 19 18.89 -8.50 9.29
C HIS A 19 18.58 -9.95 9.68
N PRO A 20 19.41 -10.65 10.45
CA PRO A 20 19.23 -12.07 10.78
C PRO A 20 17.90 -12.40 11.48
N GLU A 21 17.35 -11.42 12.21
CA GLU A 21 16.11 -11.57 13.00
C GLU A 21 14.82 -11.32 12.20
N HIS A 22 14.92 -10.89 10.93
CA HIS A 22 13.74 -10.62 10.12
C HIS A 22 13.07 -11.92 9.66
N LYS A 23 11.93 -12.25 10.26
CA LYS A 23 11.14 -13.43 9.90
C LYS A 23 10.37 -13.18 8.61
N ILE A 24 10.56 -14.06 7.65
CA ILE A 24 9.78 -14.05 6.39
C ILE A 24 8.58 -14.98 6.57
N HIS A 25 7.39 -14.48 6.26
CA HIS A 25 6.15 -15.24 6.31
C HIS A 25 5.79 -15.79 4.92
N PRO A 26 5.08 -16.92 4.82
CA PRO A 26 4.67 -17.49 3.54
C PRO A 26 3.63 -16.60 2.86
N TYR A 27 3.55 -16.69 1.52
CA TYR A 27 2.50 -16.03 0.75
C TYR A 27 1.18 -16.82 0.89
N LEU A 28 0.20 -16.22 1.56
CA LEU A 28 -1.07 -16.87 1.90
C LEU A 28 -2.18 -16.70 0.83
N PRO A 29 -2.23 -15.60 0.03
CA PRO A 29 -3.33 -15.38 -0.91
C PRO A 29 -3.25 -16.23 -2.18
N LYS A 30 -2.30 -17.18 -2.28
CA LYS A 30 -2.23 -18.09 -3.41
C LYS A 30 -3.55 -18.88 -3.49
N ASP A 31 -4.17 -18.82 -4.66
CA ASP A 31 -5.44 -19.52 -4.95
C ASP A 31 -6.64 -19.09 -4.08
N LEU A 32 -6.50 -18.01 -3.29
CA LEU A 32 -7.57 -17.48 -2.47
C LEU A 32 -8.51 -16.61 -3.30
N VAL A 33 -9.79 -16.96 -3.33
CA VAL A 33 -10.83 -16.11 -3.93
C VAL A 33 -11.21 -15.03 -2.93
N ILE A 34 -10.98 -13.77 -3.33
CA ILE A 34 -11.31 -12.60 -2.49
C ILE A 34 -12.77 -12.22 -2.78
N THR A 35 -13.63 -12.37 -1.79
CA THR A 35 -15.09 -12.24 -1.95
C THR A 35 -15.72 -11.11 -1.13
N ARG A 36 -15.01 -10.55 -0.17
CA ARG A 36 -15.55 -9.53 0.74
C ARG A 36 -14.47 -8.56 1.25
N PRO A 37 -14.85 -7.37 1.70
CA PRO A 37 -13.96 -6.46 2.41
C PRO A 37 -13.32 -7.11 3.64
N ASN A 38 -12.15 -6.63 4.03
CA ASN A 38 -11.37 -7.06 5.20
C ASN A 38 -10.90 -8.54 5.16
N GLN A 39 -11.02 -9.21 4.02
CA GLN A 39 -10.45 -10.54 3.85
C GLN A 39 -8.94 -10.48 3.68
N VAL A 40 -8.45 -9.58 2.83
CA VAL A 40 -7.01 -9.33 2.63
C VAL A 40 -6.78 -7.84 2.51
N TRP A 41 -5.88 -7.31 3.31
CA TRP A 41 -5.30 -5.98 3.10
C TRP A 41 -3.89 -6.10 2.57
N CYS A 42 -3.44 -5.09 1.84
CA CYS A 42 -2.04 -4.97 1.42
C CYS A 42 -1.48 -3.60 1.78
N THR A 43 -0.16 -3.55 1.88
CA THR A 43 0.61 -2.32 2.05
C THR A 43 1.87 -2.34 1.21
N ASP A 44 2.32 -1.16 0.84
CA ASP A 44 3.58 -0.94 0.15
C ASP A 44 4.05 0.50 0.35
N ILE A 45 5.32 0.74 0.08
CA ILE A 45 5.94 2.08 0.15
C ILE A 45 6.35 2.52 -1.25
N THR A 46 6.00 3.75 -1.63
CA THR A 46 6.47 4.35 -2.86
C THR A 46 7.19 5.68 -2.62
N TYR A 47 8.07 6.04 -3.56
CA TYR A 47 8.74 7.34 -3.58
C TYR A 47 7.86 8.38 -4.28
N ILE A 48 7.73 9.53 -3.66
CA ILE A 48 7.06 10.70 -4.21
C ILE A 48 8.13 11.73 -4.56
N PRO A 49 8.47 11.92 -5.84
CA PRO A 49 9.44 12.92 -6.25
C PRO A 49 8.91 14.32 -5.95
N MET A 50 9.79 15.19 -5.50
CA MET A 50 9.54 16.59 -5.24
C MET A 50 10.55 17.43 -6.01
N ARG A 51 10.33 18.73 -6.13
CA ARG A 51 11.29 19.64 -6.77
C ARG A 51 12.70 19.54 -6.17
N ARG A 52 12.79 19.29 -4.86
CA ARG A 52 14.05 19.04 -4.15
C ARG A 52 13.91 17.78 -3.31
N GLY A 53 14.53 16.67 -3.77
CA GLY A 53 14.48 15.41 -3.07
C GLY A 53 13.20 14.59 -3.29
N PHE A 54 12.78 13.85 -2.29
CA PHE A 54 11.59 12.98 -2.35
C PHE A 54 11.00 12.76 -0.94
N LEU A 55 9.78 12.28 -0.91
CA LEU A 55 9.12 11.76 0.28
C LEU A 55 8.79 10.28 0.08
N TYR A 56 8.61 9.57 1.18
CA TYR A 56 8.07 8.22 1.21
C TYR A 56 6.57 8.29 1.47
N LEU A 57 5.81 7.51 0.72
CA LEU A 57 4.38 7.35 0.94
C LEU A 57 4.09 5.86 1.18
N VAL A 58 3.49 5.55 2.32
CA VAL A 58 2.89 4.25 2.60
C VAL A 58 1.38 4.35 2.49
N ALA A 59 0.73 3.30 1.99
CA ALA A 59 -0.71 3.16 2.05
C ALA A 59 -1.11 1.74 2.46
N VAL A 60 -2.26 1.63 3.13
CA VAL A 60 -2.95 0.37 3.42
C VAL A 60 -4.21 0.32 2.55
N MET A 61 -4.38 -0.76 1.81
CA MET A 61 -5.47 -0.94 0.86
C MET A 61 -6.20 -2.26 1.13
N ASP A 62 -7.52 -2.23 1.06
CA ASP A 62 -8.34 -3.45 1.03
C ASP A 62 -8.31 -4.07 -0.39
N TRP A 63 -8.01 -5.37 -0.47
CA TRP A 63 -7.89 -6.05 -1.76
C TRP A 63 -9.22 -6.26 -2.47
N TYR A 64 -10.29 -6.45 -1.73
CA TYR A 64 -11.59 -6.62 -2.33
C TYR A 64 -12.06 -5.33 -3.00
N SER A 65 -12.24 -4.28 -2.22
CA SER A 65 -12.83 -3.02 -2.67
C SER A 65 -11.86 -2.08 -3.39
N ARG A 66 -10.55 -2.28 -3.27
CA ARG A 66 -9.49 -1.35 -3.70
C ARG A 66 -9.46 -0.05 -2.90
N LYS A 67 -10.23 0.07 -1.83
CA LYS A 67 -10.26 1.26 -0.99
C LYS A 67 -8.93 1.46 -0.29
N VAL A 68 -8.38 2.67 -0.37
CA VAL A 68 -7.25 3.10 0.45
C VAL A 68 -7.80 3.42 1.83
N LEU A 69 -7.44 2.61 2.81
CA LEU A 69 -7.95 2.69 4.19
C LEU A 69 -7.21 3.73 5.01
N SER A 70 -5.89 3.80 4.82
CA SER A 70 -5.02 4.80 5.45
C SER A 70 -3.78 5.04 4.60
N TRP A 71 -3.10 6.16 4.86
CA TRP A 71 -1.83 6.50 4.21
C TRP A 71 -1.03 7.48 5.05
N ARG A 72 0.31 7.48 4.89
CA ARG A 72 1.23 8.39 5.59
C ARG A 72 2.34 8.83 4.67
N LEU A 73 2.81 10.08 4.87
CA LEU A 73 4.00 10.63 4.25
C LEU A 73 5.10 10.77 5.29
N SER A 74 6.31 10.35 4.93
CA SER A 74 7.53 10.52 5.74
C SER A 74 8.69 11.05 4.89
N ASN A 75 9.64 11.71 5.53
CA ASN A 75 10.95 12.03 4.96
C ASN A 75 12.01 11.00 5.32
N THR A 76 11.68 10.05 6.20
CA THR A 76 12.53 8.92 6.59
C THR A 76 11.86 7.60 6.23
N MET A 77 12.67 6.59 5.90
CA MET A 77 12.20 5.24 5.55
C MET A 77 12.35 4.31 6.77
N ASP A 78 11.70 4.67 7.87
CA ASP A 78 11.64 3.85 9.08
C ASP A 78 10.35 3.02 9.15
N ALA A 79 10.22 2.12 10.15
CA ALA A 79 9.00 1.34 10.34
C ALA A 79 7.87 2.15 11.00
N GLY A 80 8.17 3.26 11.66
CA GLY A 80 7.23 4.01 12.49
C GLY A 80 6.02 4.52 11.70
N PHE A 81 6.26 5.19 10.54
CA PHE A 81 5.14 5.72 9.74
C PHE A 81 4.28 4.63 9.10
N CYS A 82 4.86 3.42 8.87
CA CYS A 82 4.11 2.25 8.40
C CYS A 82 3.20 1.72 9.51
N ILE A 83 3.73 1.64 10.74
CA ILE A 83 2.97 1.23 11.93
C ILE A 83 1.82 2.18 12.22
N GLU A 84 2.05 3.50 12.12
CA GLU A 84 0.99 4.50 12.26
C GLU A 84 -0.12 4.34 11.22
N ALA A 85 0.22 4.10 9.96
CA ALA A 85 -0.74 3.84 8.90
C ALA A 85 -1.55 2.57 9.19
N LEU A 86 -0.88 1.48 9.59
CA LEU A 86 -1.54 0.23 9.96
C LEU A 86 -2.51 0.41 11.13
N LYS A 87 -2.06 1.01 12.22
CA LYS A 87 -2.89 1.25 13.41
C LYS A 87 -4.10 2.14 13.11
N GLU A 88 -3.92 3.16 12.29
CA GLU A 88 -5.05 4.01 11.84
C GLU A 88 -6.06 3.23 11.02
N ALA A 89 -5.62 2.40 10.07
CA ALA A 89 -6.50 1.57 9.28
C ALA A 89 -7.30 0.62 10.18
N MET A 90 -6.63 -0.07 11.10
CA MET A 90 -7.28 -1.01 12.04
C MET A 90 -8.27 -0.31 12.98
N ALA A 91 -7.95 0.86 13.48
CA ALA A 91 -8.84 1.63 14.35
C ALA A 91 -10.13 2.08 13.65
N LYS A 92 -10.06 2.40 12.35
CA LYS A 92 -11.22 2.89 11.57
C LYS A 92 -12.05 1.78 10.95
N PHE A 93 -11.43 0.70 10.52
CA PHE A 93 -12.06 -0.32 9.66
C PHE A 93 -12.06 -1.73 10.24
N GLY A 94 -11.55 -1.90 11.45
CA GLY A 94 -11.35 -3.21 12.07
C GLY A 94 -10.08 -3.91 11.55
N THR A 95 -9.99 -5.22 11.73
CA THR A 95 -8.81 -6.01 11.36
C THR A 95 -9.07 -6.89 10.15
N PRO A 96 -8.11 -7.06 9.23
CA PRO A 96 -8.25 -8.03 8.14
C PRO A 96 -7.97 -9.46 8.65
N GLU A 97 -8.34 -10.46 7.87
CA GLU A 97 -7.93 -11.84 8.13
C GLU A 97 -6.48 -12.09 7.76
N ILE A 98 -6.04 -11.50 6.64
CA ILE A 98 -4.68 -11.59 6.12
C ILE A 98 -4.17 -10.18 5.82
N PHE A 99 -2.94 -9.92 6.21
CA PHE A 99 -2.22 -8.70 5.85
C PHE A 99 -1.02 -9.06 4.98
N ASN A 100 -1.01 -8.58 3.73
CA ASN A 100 0.01 -8.88 2.74
C ASN A 100 0.97 -7.71 2.54
N THR A 101 2.28 -7.98 2.56
CA THR A 101 3.35 -7.00 2.34
C THR A 101 4.43 -7.56 1.42
N ASP A 102 5.34 -6.71 0.97
CA ASP A 102 6.62 -7.17 0.45
C ASP A 102 7.56 -7.62 1.59
N GLN A 103 8.78 -8.03 1.24
CA GLN A 103 9.82 -8.41 2.21
C GLN A 103 10.71 -7.21 2.62
N GLY A 104 10.21 -5.99 2.54
CA GLY A 104 10.92 -4.78 2.95
C GLY A 104 11.28 -4.78 4.44
N SER A 105 12.41 -4.15 4.79
CA SER A 105 12.88 -4.12 6.18
C SER A 105 11.89 -3.48 7.15
N GLN A 106 11.07 -2.55 6.68
CA GLN A 106 10.03 -1.88 7.45
C GLN A 106 8.93 -2.86 7.87
N PHE A 107 8.52 -3.74 6.96
CA PHE A 107 7.42 -4.69 7.15
C PHE A 107 7.86 -6.00 7.81
N THR A 108 9.16 -6.32 7.74
CA THR A 108 9.75 -7.48 8.43
C THR A 108 10.27 -7.13 9.84
N SER A 109 10.19 -5.86 10.25
CA SER A 109 10.60 -5.43 11.60
C SER A 109 9.75 -6.07 12.69
N ALA A 110 10.36 -6.32 13.85
CA ALA A 110 9.67 -6.90 15.01
C ALA A 110 8.48 -6.04 15.44
N ASP A 111 8.63 -4.72 15.46
CA ASP A 111 7.59 -3.79 15.89
C ASP A 111 6.38 -3.80 14.96
N PHE A 112 6.59 -3.86 13.63
CA PHE A 112 5.49 -3.92 12.66
C PHE A 112 4.75 -5.26 12.76
N THR A 113 5.49 -6.37 12.80
CA THR A 113 4.89 -7.71 12.87
C THR A 113 4.19 -7.95 14.21
N ALA A 114 4.69 -7.40 15.32
CA ALA A 114 4.05 -7.47 16.64
C ALA A 114 2.62 -6.90 16.61
N VAL A 115 2.41 -5.73 15.96
CA VAL A 115 1.07 -5.11 15.85
C VAL A 115 0.07 -6.05 15.18
N LEU A 116 0.49 -6.76 14.12
CA LEU A 116 -0.37 -7.71 13.42
C LEU A 116 -0.64 -8.98 14.24
N LEU A 117 0.38 -9.49 14.92
CA LEU A 117 0.27 -10.69 15.77
C LEU A 117 -0.62 -10.42 16.97
N ASP A 118 -0.48 -9.29 17.64
CA ASP A 118 -1.33 -8.88 18.78
C ASP A 118 -2.79 -8.76 18.36
N ALA A 119 -3.04 -8.31 17.12
CA ALA A 119 -4.37 -8.25 16.53
C ALA A 119 -4.86 -9.59 15.96
N LYS A 120 -4.08 -10.68 16.07
CA LYS A 120 -4.38 -12.01 15.53
C LYS A 120 -4.57 -12.04 14.02
N VAL A 121 -3.93 -11.13 13.30
CA VAL A 121 -3.95 -11.05 11.85
C VAL A 121 -2.91 -11.99 11.27
N LYS A 122 -3.26 -12.75 10.23
CA LYS A 122 -2.32 -13.63 9.52
C LYS A 122 -1.41 -12.79 8.64
N ILE A 123 -0.09 -12.91 8.82
CA ILE A 123 0.90 -12.19 8.04
C ILE A 123 1.23 -12.98 6.79
N SER A 124 1.21 -12.31 5.64
CA SER A 124 1.59 -12.83 4.34
C SER A 124 2.67 -11.94 3.73
N MET A 125 3.64 -12.53 3.06
CA MET A 125 4.69 -11.79 2.37
C MET A 125 4.85 -12.29 0.94
N ASP A 126 4.98 -11.35 0.01
CA ASP A 126 5.19 -11.64 -1.40
C ASP A 126 6.44 -12.49 -1.63
N GLY A 127 6.37 -13.39 -2.59
CA GLY A 127 7.54 -14.13 -3.04
C GLY A 127 8.59 -13.19 -3.63
N ARG A 128 9.87 -13.48 -3.39
CA ARG A 128 10.98 -12.66 -3.88
C ARG A 128 10.92 -12.53 -5.40
N GLY A 129 10.82 -11.30 -5.92
CA GLY A 129 10.70 -11.02 -7.36
C GLY A 129 9.32 -11.30 -7.97
N ARG A 130 8.29 -11.57 -7.18
CA ARG A 130 6.93 -11.83 -7.62
C ARG A 130 6.05 -10.57 -7.50
N TRP A 131 6.29 -9.60 -8.37
CA TRP A 131 5.51 -8.36 -8.44
C TRP A 131 3.99 -8.57 -8.62
N ILE A 132 3.60 -9.72 -9.20
CA ILE A 132 2.18 -10.09 -9.39
C ILE A 132 1.43 -10.17 -8.05
N ASP A 133 2.14 -10.52 -6.98
CA ASP A 133 1.54 -10.75 -5.66
C ASP A 133 1.06 -9.44 -5.01
N ASN A 134 1.60 -8.26 -5.41
CA ASN A 134 1.19 -6.95 -4.90
C ASN A 134 0.70 -5.96 -5.99
N ARG A 135 0.33 -6.49 -7.15
CA ARG A 135 -0.07 -5.71 -8.34
C ARG A 135 -1.16 -4.67 -8.10
N MET A 136 -1.97 -4.85 -7.04
CA MET A 136 -3.11 -3.95 -6.77
C MET A 136 -2.63 -2.59 -6.27
N ILE A 137 -1.73 -2.59 -5.30
CA ILE A 137 -1.17 -1.35 -4.76
C ILE A 137 -0.15 -0.74 -5.73
N GLU A 138 0.57 -1.55 -6.52
CA GLU A 138 1.43 -1.03 -7.60
C GLU A 138 0.62 -0.27 -8.66
N ARG A 139 -0.58 -0.75 -8.99
CA ARG A 139 -1.50 -0.04 -9.89
C ARG A 139 -1.99 1.28 -9.27
N LEU A 140 -2.26 1.29 -7.95
CA LEU A 140 -2.58 2.53 -7.23
C LEU A 140 -1.46 3.54 -7.38
N TRP A 141 -0.20 3.11 -7.16
CA TRP A 141 0.96 3.99 -7.28
C TRP A 141 1.12 4.59 -8.68
N ARG A 142 0.90 3.78 -9.72
CA ARG A 142 0.93 4.27 -11.09
C ARG A 142 -0.12 5.35 -11.30
N SER A 143 -1.38 5.09 -10.96
CA SER A 143 -2.46 6.06 -11.10
C SER A 143 -2.20 7.35 -10.31
N LEU A 144 -1.75 7.23 -9.05
CA LEU A 144 -1.41 8.40 -8.24
C LEU A 144 -0.27 9.23 -8.86
N LYS A 145 0.77 8.58 -9.35
CA LYS A 145 1.91 9.28 -9.95
C LYS A 145 1.52 9.99 -11.24
N ASP A 146 0.82 9.29 -12.13
CA ASP A 146 0.43 9.82 -13.44
C ASP A 146 -0.64 10.93 -13.33
N GLU A 147 -1.59 10.79 -12.41
CA GLU A 147 -2.74 11.69 -12.31
C GLU A 147 -2.56 12.84 -11.30
N CYS A 148 -1.63 12.70 -10.37
CA CYS A 148 -1.42 13.70 -9.32
C CYS A 148 0.03 14.17 -9.25
N ILE A 149 0.99 13.26 -9.09
CA ILE A 149 2.36 13.67 -8.74
C ILE A 149 3.08 14.33 -9.92
N TYR A 150 3.04 13.72 -11.10
CA TYR A 150 3.74 14.24 -12.29
C TYR A 150 3.06 15.45 -12.90
N LEU A 151 1.79 15.69 -12.60
CA LEU A 151 1.06 16.88 -13.06
C LEU A 151 1.25 18.08 -12.14
N ASN A 152 1.73 17.87 -10.91
CA ASN A 152 1.90 18.91 -9.92
C ASN A 152 3.35 18.95 -9.45
N ALA A 153 4.01 20.08 -9.64
CA ALA A 153 5.36 20.30 -9.14
C ALA A 153 5.34 20.70 -7.66
N PHE A 154 4.99 19.78 -6.78
CA PHE A 154 4.94 20.05 -5.34
C PHE A 154 6.29 20.49 -4.80
N GLU A 155 6.32 21.60 -4.08
CA GLU A 155 7.52 22.15 -3.48
C GLU A 155 7.67 21.83 -2.00
N THR A 156 6.54 21.70 -1.29
CA THR A 156 6.51 21.47 0.14
C THR A 156 5.79 20.16 0.53
N ARG A 157 6.18 19.60 1.67
CA ARG A 157 5.49 18.43 2.25
C ARG A 157 4.00 18.70 2.50
N SER A 158 3.65 19.92 2.89
CA SER A 158 2.26 20.32 3.15
C SER A 158 1.43 20.27 1.86
N GLU A 159 1.93 20.86 0.78
CA GLU A 159 1.27 20.80 -0.54
C GLU A 159 1.13 19.38 -1.04
N THR A 160 2.20 18.58 -0.95
CA THR A 160 2.18 17.17 -1.33
C THR A 160 1.12 16.40 -0.55
N ARG A 161 1.05 16.60 0.77
CA ARG A 161 0.03 15.96 1.62
C ARG A 161 -1.38 16.36 1.22
N LYS A 162 -1.62 17.64 0.96
CA LYS A 162 -2.92 18.16 0.54
C LYS A 162 -3.32 17.59 -0.84
N GLY A 163 -2.41 17.59 -1.80
CA GLY A 163 -2.65 17.06 -3.14
C GLY A 163 -2.94 15.55 -3.14
N ILE A 164 -2.11 14.77 -2.46
CA ILE A 164 -2.32 13.31 -2.32
C ILE A 164 -3.63 13.03 -1.58
N GLY A 165 -3.94 13.75 -0.51
CA GLY A 165 -5.18 13.59 0.25
C GLY A 165 -6.42 13.83 -0.61
N ALA A 166 -6.43 14.91 -1.39
CA ALA A 166 -7.52 15.22 -2.31
C ALA A 166 -7.67 14.13 -3.41
N TRP A 167 -6.54 13.65 -3.95
CA TRP A 167 -6.55 12.60 -4.95
C TRP A 167 -7.08 11.27 -4.38
N ILE A 168 -6.62 10.85 -3.19
CA ILE A 168 -7.09 9.62 -2.53
C ILE A 168 -8.57 9.70 -2.19
N THR A 169 -9.06 10.85 -1.74
CA THR A 169 -10.50 11.06 -1.52
C THR A 169 -11.29 10.89 -2.82
N CYS A 170 -10.82 11.52 -3.91
CA CYS A 170 -11.44 11.35 -5.23
C CYS A 170 -11.38 9.89 -5.70
N TYR A 171 -10.25 9.21 -5.52
CA TYR A 171 -10.07 7.80 -5.85
C TYR A 171 -11.06 6.90 -5.11
N ASN A 172 -11.21 7.09 -3.80
CA ASN A 172 -12.08 6.29 -2.97
C ASN A 172 -13.58 6.56 -3.21
N GLU A 173 -13.97 7.82 -3.40
CA GLU A 173 -15.37 8.25 -3.32
C GLU A 173 -16.00 8.57 -4.67
N LYS A 174 -15.17 8.86 -5.70
CA LYS A 174 -15.69 9.36 -6.99
C LYS A 174 -15.23 8.56 -8.20
N ARG A 175 -14.18 7.76 -8.06
CA ARG A 175 -13.61 7.02 -9.18
C ARG A 175 -14.29 5.66 -9.34
N PRO A 176 -15.01 5.41 -10.44
CA PRO A 176 -15.57 4.09 -10.72
C PRO A 176 -14.48 3.06 -11.03
N HIS A 177 -14.67 1.83 -10.58
CA HIS A 177 -13.77 0.72 -10.85
C HIS A 177 -14.47 -0.37 -11.68
N SER A 178 -13.91 -0.70 -12.83
CA SER A 178 -14.46 -1.75 -13.71
C SER A 178 -14.54 -3.13 -13.05
N SER A 179 -13.66 -3.43 -12.08
CA SER A 179 -13.71 -4.67 -11.31
C SER A 179 -14.90 -4.79 -10.37
N HIS A 180 -15.65 -3.71 -10.16
CA HIS A 180 -16.79 -3.64 -9.23
C HIS A 180 -18.08 -3.15 -9.91
N GLY A 181 -18.23 -3.40 -11.23
CA GLY A 181 -19.42 -2.96 -11.96
C GLY A 181 -19.62 -1.46 -11.94
N LEU A 182 -18.53 -0.68 -11.99
CA LEU A 182 -18.50 0.78 -11.93
C LEU A 182 -18.76 1.41 -10.54
N MET A 183 -18.87 0.63 -9.48
CA MET A 183 -18.88 1.18 -8.11
C MET A 183 -17.53 1.83 -7.77
N THR A 184 -17.56 2.83 -6.91
CA THR A 184 -16.37 3.40 -6.29
C THR A 184 -15.78 2.43 -5.25
N PRO A 185 -14.51 2.57 -4.86
CA PRO A 185 -13.93 1.78 -3.78
C PRO A 185 -14.70 1.87 -2.47
N THR A 186 -15.26 3.04 -2.14
CA THR A 186 -16.08 3.20 -0.93
C THR A 186 -17.40 2.45 -1.04
N GLU A 187 -18.10 2.53 -2.17
CA GLU A 187 -19.35 1.78 -2.39
C GLU A 187 -19.13 0.26 -2.41
N ALA A 188 -17.99 -0.20 -2.96
CA ALA A 188 -17.63 -1.62 -2.93
C ALA A 188 -17.25 -2.11 -1.53
N TYR A 189 -16.67 -1.24 -0.70
CA TYR A 189 -16.31 -1.55 0.69
C TYR A 189 -17.53 -1.57 1.61
N GLU A 190 -18.42 -0.60 1.46
CA GLU A 190 -19.66 -0.43 2.21
C GLU A 190 -20.84 -0.44 1.23
N PRO A 191 -21.24 -1.60 0.73
CA PRO A 191 -22.33 -1.66 -0.23
C PRO A 191 -23.57 -0.98 0.39
N PRO A 192 -24.32 -0.18 -0.40
CA PRO A 192 -25.49 0.52 0.10
C PRO A 192 -26.42 -0.48 0.78
N ARG A 193 -26.82 -0.17 2.02
CA ARG A 193 -27.81 -0.98 2.73
C ARG A 193 -29.06 -0.99 1.86
N THR A 194 -29.35 -2.14 1.25
CA THR A 194 -30.61 -2.34 0.54
C THR A 194 -31.71 -2.13 1.58
N ASN A 195 -32.34 -0.95 1.57
CA ASN A 195 -33.57 -0.75 2.32
C ASN A 195 -34.60 -1.71 1.72
N LEU A 196 -34.68 -2.92 2.26
CA LEU A 196 -35.84 -3.77 2.08
C LEU A 196 -37.01 -2.93 2.59
N LYS A 197 -37.70 -2.23 1.68
CA LYS A 197 -39.06 -1.77 1.95
C LYS A 197 -39.85 -3.04 2.22
N ILE A 198 -40.03 -3.35 3.50
CA ILE A 198 -41.06 -4.28 3.92
C ILE A 198 -42.36 -3.60 3.49
N ALA A 199 -42.90 -4.08 2.37
CA ALA A 199 -44.27 -3.73 1.99
C ALA A 199 -45.16 -4.34 3.06
N ALA A 200 -45.74 -3.48 3.88
CA ALA A 200 -46.84 -3.84 4.76
C ALA A 200 -48.11 -3.99 3.95
#